data_77451f8e7d0d3e050f08b27ce555e02d
#
_entry.id   77451f8e7d0d3e050f08b27ce555e02d
#
_cell.length_a   1.000
_cell.length_b   1.000
_cell.length_c   1.000
_cell.angle_alpha   90.00
_cell.angle_beta   90.00
_cell.angle_gamma   90.00
#
_symmetry.space_group_name_H-M   'P 1'
#
loop_
_entity.id
_entity.type
_entity.pdbx_description
1 polymer ?
#
loop_
_entity_poly.entity_id
_entity_poly.type
_entity_poly.pdbx_seq_one_letter_code
_entity_poly.pdbx_strand_id
1 'polypeptide(L)'
;MNEALSPAPITPAPHALAAADYKSDIKPVWCPGCGDFGVVNALTKALAKMALEPRNVAVVSGIGCSSRIPAYLSSYGFHGVHGRALAAGTGLKIARPDLTVIVTGGDGDGYSIGGNHFLHACRRNVDMTYIVMDNRVYGMTKGQPSPTTEPDWDSKLSPEGTGLREFQPMVIALASGANFIARAFTGDPNGLADVIAQAVRHPGFSFVEVLSPCVTFRPEQKEWKKIVRSDALRPT
;
A
#
# COMPACT_ATOMS: atom_id res chain seq x y z
N MET A 1 19.38 24.98 -6.11
CA MET A 1 19.01 25.09 -4.70
C MET A 1 17.70 24.37 -4.53
N ASN A 2 17.75 23.11 -4.07
CA ASN A 2 16.56 22.36 -3.70
C ASN A 2 16.33 22.63 -2.21
N GLU A 3 15.51 23.60 -1.88
CA GLU A 3 14.77 23.51 -0.63
C GLU A 3 13.86 22.29 -0.79
N ALA A 4 14.28 21.17 -0.25
CA ALA A 4 13.41 20.04 -0.06
C ALA A 4 12.20 20.59 0.71
N LEU A 5 11.01 20.48 0.12
CA LEU A 5 9.76 20.83 0.77
C LEU A 5 9.80 20.13 2.14
N SER A 6 10.03 20.90 3.19
CA SER A 6 10.02 20.37 4.56
C SER A 6 8.71 19.61 4.73
N PRO A 7 8.73 18.40 5.28
CA PRO A 7 7.50 17.66 5.51
C PRO A 7 6.56 18.56 6.32
N ALA A 8 5.31 18.63 5.89
CA ALA A 8 4.32 19.38 6.63
C ALA A 8 4.24 18.80 8.05
N PRO A 9 4.18 19.65 9.09
CA PRO A 9 4.08 19.14 10.44
C PRO A 9 2.83 18.29 10.58
N ILE A 10 2.99 17.08 11.08
CA ILE A 10 1.87 16.19 11.42
C ILE A 10 1.04 16.91 12.48
N THR A 11 -0.15 17.38 12.11
CA THR A 11 -1.07 18.03 13.04
C THR A 11 -1.87 16.97 13.79
N PRO A 12 -1.63 16.77 15.09
CA PRO A 12 -2.37 15.80 15.88
C PRO A 12 -3.83 16.22 16.03
N ALA A 13 -4.71 15.23 16.21
CA ALA A 13 -6.11 15.47 16.56
C ALA A 13 -6.20 16.15 17.95
N PRO A 14 -7.19 17.03 18.16
CA PRO A 14 -7.38 17.73 19.43
C PRO A 14 -7.78 16.79 20.59
N HIS A 15 -8.17 15.56 20.29
CA HIS A 15 -8.50 14.50 21.24
C HIS A 15 -8.00 13.15 20.73
N ALA A 16 -7.82 12.20 21.64
CA ALA A 16 -7.38 10.85 21.26
C ALA A 16 -8.46 10.15 20.43
N LEU A 17 -8.11 9.75 19.20
CA LEU A 17 -8.94 8.98 18.30
C LEU A 17 -8.58 7.50 18.39
N ALA A 18 -9.59 6.63 18.45
CA ALA A 18 -9.42 5.19 18.35
C ALA A 18 -9.38 4.74 16.89
N ALA A 19 -8.85 3.54 16.62
CA ALA A 19 -8.82 3.00 15.26
C ALA A 19 -10.21 2.88 14.61
N ALA A 20 -11.27 2.79 15.42
CA ALA A 20 -12.65 2.75 14.94
C ALA A 20 -13.09 4.08 14.32
N ASP A 21 -12.58 5.21 14.81
CA ASP A 21 -12.97 6.56 14.36
C ASP A 21 -12.45 6.87 12.94
N TYR A 22 -11.47 6.08 12.49
CA TYR A 22 -10.94 6.17 11.12
C TYR A 22 -11.67 5.27 10.12
N LYS A 23 -12.66 4.48 10.55
CA LYS A 23 -13.45 3.63 9.66
C LYS A 23 -14.69 4.36 9.20
N SER A 24 -14.99 4.24 7.90
CA SER A 24 -16.27 4.68 7.36
C SER A 24 -17.40 3.69 7.75
N ASP A 25 -18.63 4.06 7.47
CA ASP A 25 -19.81 3.22 7.61
C ASP A 25 -19.97 2.19 6.47
N ILE A 26 -19.14 2.29 5.43
CA ILE A 26 -19.16 1.38 4.28
C ILE A 26 -18.48 0.06 4.65
N LYS A 27 -19.22 -1.04 4.54
CA LYS A 27 -18.69 -2.38 4.78
C LYS A 27 -17.81 -2.83 3.62
N PRO A 28 -16.58 -3.34 3.89
CA PRO A 28 -15.74 -3.91 2.85
C PRO A 28 -16.41 -5.10 2.15
N VAL A 29 -16.30 -5.11 0.81
CA VAL A 29 -16.91 -6.13 -0.06
C VAL A 29 -15.92 -7.20 -0.53
N TRP A 30 -14.78 -7.32 0.16
CA TRP A 30 -13.77 -8.33 -0.16
C TRP A 30 -14.22 -9.75 0.18
N CYS A 31 -13.56 -10.72 -0.44
CA CYS A 31 -13.79 -12.13 -0.13
C CYS A 31 -13.47 -12.44 1.34
N PRO A 32 -14.23 -13.31 2.01
CA PRO A 32 -13.93 -13.74 3.38
C PRO A 32 -12.51 -14.30 3.49
N GLY A 33 -11.70 -13.73 4.40
CA GLY A 33 -10.31 -14.11 4.58
C GLY A 33 -9.30 -13.39 3.68
N CYS A 34 -9.73 -12.45 2.83
CA CYS A 34 -8.83 -11.60 2.05
C CYS A 34 -7.86 -10.82 2.95
N GLY A 35 -6.59 -10.76 2.54
CA GLY A 35 -5.55 -10.03 3.28
C GLY A 35 -5.83 -8.53 3.41
N ASP A 36 -6.56 -7.93 2.49
CA ASP A 36 -6.86 -6.49 2.48
C ASP A 36 -7.63 -6.02 3.73
N PHE A 37 -8.40 -6.91 4.38
CA PHE A 37 -8.99 -6.60 5.70
C PHE A 37 -7.91 -6.30 6.75
N GLY A 38 -6.80 -7.04 6.72
CA GLY A 38 -5.66 -6.82 7.61
C GLY A 38 -5.02 -5.46 7.37
N VAL A 39 -4.92 -5.04 6.10
CA VAL A 39 -4.33 -3.74 5.73
C VAL A 39 -5.17 -2.58 6.25
N VAL A 40 -6.49 -2.59 6.04
CA VAL A 40 -7.37 -1.53 6.58
C VAL A 40 -7.28 -1.47 8.10
N ASN A 41 -7.28 -2.63 8.76
CA ASN A 41 -7.16 -2.68 10.22
C ASN A 41 -5.81 -2.12 10.70
N ALA A 42 -4.71 -2.45 10.03
CA ALA A 42 -3.38 -1.93 10.36
C ALA A 42 -3.28 -0.42 10.07
N LEU A 43 -3.84 0.04 8.95
CA LEU A 43 -3.83 1.45 8.57
C LEU A 43 -4.61 2.30 9.59
N THR A 44 -5.81 1.89 9.97
CA THR A 44 -6.59 2.62 11.01
C THR A 44 -5.89 2.64 12.37
N LYS A 45 -5.21 1.54 12.75
CA LYS A 45 -4.36 1.51 13.95
C LYS A 45 -3.17 2.46 13.85
N ALA A 46 -2.50 2.52 12.69
CA ALA A 46 -1.39 3.43 12.46
C ALA A 46 -1.82 4.88 12.57
N LEU A 47 -2.94 5.26 11.94
CA LEU A 47 -3.51 6.60 12.02
C LEU A 47 -3.84 6.99 13.46
N ALA A 48 -4.44 6.07 14.23
CA ALA A 48 -4.74 6.27 15.65
C ALA A 48 -3.46 6.44 16.51
N LYS A 49 -2.44 5.60 16.28
CA LYS A 49 -1.14 5.72 16.98
C LYS A 49 -0.45 7.07 16.71
N MET A 50 -0.68 7.65 15.54
CA MET A 50 -0.13 8.95 15.17
C MET A 50 -1.03 10.12 15.61
N ALA A 51 -2.23 9.82 16.10
CA ALA A 51 -3.26 10.80 16.44
C ALA A 51 -3.56 11.79 15.29
N LEU A 52 -3.56 11.31 14.04
CA LEU A 52 -3.79 12.17 12.87
C LEU A 52 -5.24 12.57 12.79
N GLU A 53 -5.51 13.86 12.60
CA GLU A 53 -6.86 14.34 12.33
C GLU A 53 -7.35 13.79 10.96
N PRO A 54 -8.49 13.10 10.86
CA PRO A 54 -8.97 12.50 9.60
C PRO A 54 -9.05 13.48 8.42
N ARG A 55 -9.41 14.75 8.69
CA ARG A 55 -9.44 15.83 7.68
C ARG A 55 -8.06 16.26 7.17
N ASN A 56 -6.98 15.81 7.80
CA ASN A 56 -5.61 16.07 7.36
C ASN A 56 -4.99 14.85 6.64
N VAL A 57 -5.79 13.79 6.43
CA VAL A 57 -5.37 12.57 5.73
C VAL A 57 -6.13 12.45 4.41
N ALA A 58 -5.41 12.14 3.36
CA ALA A 58 -5.98 11.81 2.07
C ALA A 58 -5.44 10.45 1.58
N VAL A 59 -6.35 9.56 1.22
CA VAL A 59 -6.02 8.24 0.68
C VAL A 59 -6.38 8.19 -0.80
N VAL A 60 -5.38 7.96 -1.64
CA VAL A 60 -5.51 7.91 -3.10
C VAL A 60 -5.28 6.48 -3.57
N SER A 61 -6.11 5.98 -4.46
CA SER A 61 -5.96 4.62 -4.98
C SER A 61 -6.11 4.53 -6.50
N GLY A 62 -5.60 3.43 -7.07
CA GLY A 62 -5.83 3.05 -8.47
C GLY A 62 -7.03 2.13 -8.64
N ILE A 63 -6.85 0.96 -9.25
CA ILE A 63 -7.90 -0.04 -9.50
C ILE A 63 -7.48 -1.41 -8.97
N GLY A 64 -8.44 -2.18 -8.49
CA GLY A 64 -8.29 -3.52 -7.95
C GLY A 64 -8.94 -3.67 -6.57
N CYS A 65 -8.80 -4.85 -5.96
CA CYS A 65 -9.36 -5.11 -4.62
C CYS A 65 -8.78 -4.15 -3.59
N SER A 66 -7.47 -4.00 -3.56
CA SER A 66 -6.72 -3.08 -2.70
C SER A 66 -7.12 -1.61 -2.87
N SER A 67 -7.54 -1.23 -4.06
CA SER A 67 -7.86 0.17 -4.38
C SER A 67 -9.20 0.64 -3.83
N ARG A 68 -9.96 -0.24 -3.17
CA ARG A 68 -11.21 0.12 -2.48
C ARG A 68 -10.99 0.75 -1.11
N ILE A 69 -9.77 0.74 -0.58
CA ILE A 69 -9.43 1.25 0.76
C ILE A 69 -9.95 2.68 1.01
N PRO A 70 -9.86 3.65 0.07
CA PRO A 70 -10.37 4.99 0.34
C PRO A 70 -11.84 5.04 0.76
N ALA A 71 -12.68 4.12 0.26
CA ALA A 71 -14.09 4.05 0.63
C ALA A 71 -14.33 3.57 2.06
N TYR A 72 -13.36 2.89 2.68
CA TYR A 72 -13.50 2.26 4.00
C TYR A 72 -12.91 3.10 5.14
N LEU A 73 -12.44 4.30 4.82
CA LEU A 73 -11.83 5.21 5.77
C LEU A 73 -12.62 6.51 5.90
N SER A 74 -12.70 7.05 7.11
CA SER A 74 -13.22 8.39 7.43
C SER A 74 -12.13 9.44 7.23
N SER A 75 -11.67 9.62 5.98
CA SER A 75 -10.67 10.60 5.56
C SER A 75 -11.01 11.09 4.17
N TYR A 76 -10.26 12.03 3.61
CA TYR A 76 -10.40 12.31 2.19
C TYR A 76 -10.01 11.07 1.38
N GLY A 77 -10.85 10.69 0.42
CA GLY A 77 -10.66 9.52 -0.42
C GLY A 77 -10.75 9.86 -1.90
N PHE A 78 -9.83 9.33 -2.70
CA PHE A 78 -9.89 9.42 -4.15
C PHE A 78 -9.58 8.04 -4.77
N HIS A 79 -10.60 7.43 -5.38
CA HIS A 79 -10.48 6.19 -6.13
C HIS A 79 -10.35 6.53 -7.62
N GLY A 80 -9.15 6.36 -8.14
CA GLY A 80 -8.78 6.87 -9.46
C GLY A 80 -8.82 5.82 -10.58
N VAL A 81 -7.85 5.93 -11.50
CA VAL A 81 -7.71 5.11 -12.70
C VAL A 81 -6.56 4.12 -12.52
N HIS A 82 -6.65 2.97 -13.18
CA HIS A 82 -5.68 1.87 -13.11
C HIS A 82 -4.25 2.35 -13.36
N GLY A 83 -3.37 2.09 -12.39
CA GLY A 83 -1.96 2.45 -12.42
C GLY A 83 -1.65 3.95 -12.33
N ARG A 84 -2.61 4.79 -11.91
CA ARG A 84 -2.43 6.25 -11.85
C ARG A 84 -2.47 6.83 -10.43
N ALA A 85 -2.58 5.97 -9.43
CA ALA A 85 -2.66 6.39 -8.03
C ALA A 85 -1.49 7.29 -7.61
N LEU A 86 -0.26 6.91 -7.95
CA LEU A 86 0.95 7.68 -7.63
C LEU A 86 1.01 9.03 -8.34
N ALA A 87 0.54 9.10 -9.60
CA ALA A 87 0.47 10.36 -10.32
C ALA A 87 -0.54 11.32 -9.68
N ALA A 88 -1.73 10.81 -9.34
CA ALA A 88 -2.76 11.58 -8.65
C ALA A 88 -2.31 12.00 -7.24
N GLY A 89 -1.71 11.08 -6.47
CA GLY A 89 -1.14 11.35 -5.14
C GLY A 89 -0.04 12.42 -5.18
N THR A 90 0.84 12.35 -6.19
CA THR A 90 1.88 13.37 -6.41
C THR A 90 1.26 14.75 -6.65
N GLY A 91 0.27 14.82 -7.54
CA GLY A 91 -0.43 16.08 -7.82
C GLY A 91 -1.14 16.64 -6.59
N LEU A 92 -1.81 15.78 -5.81
CA LEU A 92 -2.46 16.16 -4.57
C LEU A 92 -1.45 16.70 -3.55
N LYS A 93 -0.31 16.01 -3.33
CA LYS A 93 0.69 16.45 -2.35
C LYS A 93 1.33 17.78 -2.73
N ILE A 94 1.54 18.02 -4.03
CA ILE A 94 2.05 19.32 -4.52
C ILE A 94 1.03 20.44 -4.32
N ALA A 95 -0.25 20.17 -4.59
CA ALA A 95 -1.33 21.14 -4.44
C ALA A 95 -1.71 21.40 -2.98
N ARG A 96 -1.57 20.39 -2.11
CA ARG A 96 -1.92 20.42 -0.68
C ARG A 96 -0.79 19.79 0.15
N PRO A 97 0.32 20.52 0.31
CA PRO A 97 1.48 20.03 1.05
C PRO A 97 1.19 19.78 2.54
N ASP A 98 0.15 20.38 3.07
CA ASP A 98 -0.36 20.22 4.43
C ASP A 98 -1.00 18.84 4.71
N LEU A 99 -1.44 18.13 3.67
CA LEU A 99 -2.07 16.82 3.85
C LEU A 99 -1.06 15.69 4.01
N THR A 100 -1.38 14.75 4.88
CA THR A 100 -0.76 13.43 4.89
C THR A 100 -1.35 12.63 3.74
N VAL A 101 -0.56 12.38 2.69
CA VAL A 101 -1.01 11.64 1.50
C VAL A 101 -0.54 10.19 1.59
N ILE A 102 -1.50 9.28 1.60
CA ILE A 102 -1.28 7.83 1.54
C ILE A 102 -1.83 7.32 0.21
N VAL A 103 -1.00 6.62 -0.53
CA VAL A 103 -1.40 6.00 -1.79
C VAL A 103 -1.52 4.49 -1.59
N THR A 104 -2.61 3.89 -2.06
CA THR A 104 -2.84 2.45 -1.95
C THR A 104 -3.06 1.83 -3.33
N GLY A 105 -2.54 0.64 -3.54
CA GLY A 105 -2.68 -0.09 -4.80
C GLY A 105 -2.38 -1.57 -4.63
N GLY A 106 -2.61 -2.36 -5.66
CA GLY A 106 -2.16 -3.75 -5.76
C GLY A 106 -0.89 -3.85 -6.62
N ASP A 107 -0.25 -4.98 -6.57
CA ASP A 107 0.92 -5.34 -7.39
C ASP A 107 0.65 -5.16 -8.89
N GLY A 108 -0.49 -5.65 -9.39
CA GLY A 108 -0.88 -5.46 -10.78
C GLY A 108 -1.16 -3.99 -11.15
N ASP A 109 -1.73 -3.21 -10.23
CA ASP A 109 -1.98 -1.79 -10.43
C ASP A 109 -0.67 -0.98 -10.43
N GLY A 110 0.16 -1.23 -9.44
CA GLY A 110 1.35 -0.42 -9.19
C GLY A 110 2.56 -0.78 -10.03
N TYR A 111 2.74 -2.06 -10.35
CA TYR A 111 3.98 -2.53 -10.97
C TYR A 111 3.83 -2.87 -12.45
N SER A 112 2.59 -3.03 -12.95
CA SER A 112 2.32 -3.17 -14.38
C SER A 112 2.18 -1.79 -15.02
N ILE A 113 0.96 -1.38 -15.34
CA ILE A 113 0.68 -0.09 -16.00
C ILE A 113 1.12 1.11 -15.15
N GLY A 114 1.20 0.97 -13.82
CA GLY A 114 1.68 1.97 -12.89
C GLY A 114 3.21 2.05 -12.72
N GLY A 115 3.97 1.08 -13.27
CA GLY A 115 5.40 0.93 -12.99
C GLY A 115 6.23 2.18 -13.27
N ASN A 116 5.96 2.90 -14.35
CA ASN A 116 6.65 4.16 -14.64
C ASN A 116 6.41 5.24 -13.57
N HIS A 117 5.18 5.33 -13.05
CA HIS A 117 4.88 6.27 -11.97
C HIS A 117 5.56 5.87 -10.66
N PHE A 118 5.71 4.55 -10.41
CA PHE A 118 6.44 4.04 -9.26
C PHE A 118 7.92 4.45 -9.30
N LEU A 119 8.61 4.21 -10.40
CA LEU A 119 10.00 4.64 -10.60
C LEU A 119 10.17 6.15 -10.34
N HIS A 120 9.30 6.95 -10.93
CA HIS A 120 9.40 8.39 -10.82
C HIS A 120 8.95 8.95 -9.46
N ALA A 121 8.07 8.29 -8.73
CA ALA A 121 7.75 8.66 -7.35
C ALA A 121 8.96 8.43 -6.44
N CYS A 122 9.64 7.28 -6.55
CA CYS A 122 10.89 7.01 -5.85
C CYS A 122 11.94 8.10 -6.13
N ARG A 123 12.20 8.36 -7.42
CA ARG A 123 13.22 9.32 -7.85
C ARG A 123 12.94 10.77 -7.42
N ARG A 124 11.67 11.19 -7.41
CA ARG A 124 11.27 12.56 -7.03
C ARG A 124 11.22 12.75 -5.53
N ASN A 125 11.18 11.68 -4.77
CA ASN A 125 11.10 11.67 -3.31
C ASN A 125 9.98 12.58 -2.76
N VAL A 126 8.80 12.53 -3.39
CA VAL A 126 7.64 13.32 -2.94
C VAL A 126 7.16 12.78 -1.61
N ASP A 127 6.92 13.67 -0.65
CA ASP A 127 6.49 13.33 0.72
C ASP A 127 5.10 12.68 0.74
N MET A 128 5.06 11.38 0.52
CA MET A 128 3.87 10.53 0.55
C MET A 128 4.23 9.06 0.81
N THR A 129 3.30 8.31 1.37
CA THR A 129 3.47 6.88 1.63
C THR A 129 2.73 6.06 0.59
N TYR A 130 3.42 5.14 -0.07
CA TYR A 130 2.82 4.18 -1.00
C TYR A 130 2.76 2.78 -0.39
N ILE A 131 1.55 2.26 -0.22
CA ILE A 131 1.28 0.93 0.34
C ILE A 131 0.75 0.04 -0.79
N VAL A 132 1.51 -0.99 -1.16
CA VAL A 132 1.11 -1.96 -2.19
C VAL A 132 0.75 -3.28 -1.54
N MET A 133 -0.49 -3.72 -1.74
CA MET A 133 -0.96 -5.04 -1.36
C MET A 133 -0.59 -6.03 -2.45
N ASP A 134 0.47 -6.80 -2.19
CA ASP A 134 0.96 -7.82 -3.12
C ASP A 134 0.34 -9.17 -2.79
N ASN A 135 -0.48 -9.66 -3.69
CA ASN A 135 -1.10 -10.98 -3.66
C ASN A 135 -0.69 -11.85 -4.84
N ARG A 136 0.21 -11.38 -5.69
CA ARG A 136 0.75 -12.08 -6.86
C ARG A 136 -0.30 -12.53 -7.85
N VAL A 137 -1.42 -11.77 -7.98
CA VAL A 137 -2.49 -12.09 -8.92
C VAL A 137 -3.42 -10.91 -9.15
N TYR A 138 -3.96 -10.78 -10.36
CA TYR A 138 -5.10 -9.89 -10.60
C TYR A 138 -6.39 -10.51 -10.05
N GLY A 139 -6.71 -10.26 -8.80
CA GLY A 139 -7.86 -10.88 -8.13
C GLY A 139 -9.21 -10.37 -8.65
N MET A 140 -9.36 -9.06 -8.88
CA MET A 140 -10.63 -8.46 -9.31
C MET A 140 -11.07 -8.95 -10.70
N THR A 141 -10.12 -9.21 -11.59
CA THR A 141 -10.36 -9.69 -12.96
C THR A 141 -10.32 -11.21 -13.08
N LYS A 142 -10.31 -11.89 -11.93
CA LYS A 142 -10.50 -13.35 -11.78
C LYS A 142 -9.30 -14.23 -12.06
N GLY A 143 -8.09 -13.80 -11.68
CA GLY A 143 -6.96 -14.70 -11.48
C GLY A 143 -5.92 -14.71 -12.58
N GLN A 144 -5.73 -13.61 -13.30
CA GLN A 144 -4.61 -13.46 -14.22
C GLN A 144 -3.29 -13.33 -13.45
N PRO A 145 -2.17 -13.84 -13.98
CA PRO A 145 -0.86 -13.56 -13.43
C PRO A 145 -0.58 -12.05 -13.38
N SER A 146 -0.07 -11.57 -12.26
CA SER A 146 0.40 -10.20 -12.06
C SER A 146 1.92 -10.11 -12.26
N PRO A 147 2.53 -8.93 -12.23
CA PRO A 147 3.98 -8.80 -12.37
C PRO A 147 4.80 -9.56 -11.33
N THR A 148 4.27 -9.78 -10.14
CA THR A 148 4.95 -10.48 -9.03
C THR A 148 4.62 -11.97 -8.95
N THR A 149 3.84 -12.49 -9.90
CA THR A 149 3.50 -13.91 -9.98
C THR A 149 4.75 -14.75 -10.30
N GLU A 150 4.88 -15.88 -9.66
CA GLU A 150 5.96 -16.85 -9.90
C GLU A 150 5.90 -17.37 -11.36
N PRO A 151 7.06 -17.61 -12.01
CA PRO A 151 7.13 -18.01 -13.43
C PRO A 151 6.38 -19.29 -13.74
N ASP A 152 6.36 -20.21 -12.78
CA ASP A 152 5.81 -21.56 -12.86
C ASP A 152 4.40 -21.69 -12.27
N TRP A 153 3.82 -20.57 -11.76
CA TRP A 153 2.46 -20.62 -11.22
C TRP A 153 1.43 -20.81 -12.33
N ASP A 154 0.73 -21.94 -12.28
CA ASP A 154 -0.31 -22.27 -13.23
C ASP A 154 -1.62 -21.51 -12.95
N SER A 155 -2.23 -21.03 -14.00
CA SER A 155 -3.55 -20.37 -13.98
C SER A 155 -4.37 -20.84 -15.18
N LYS A 156 -5.66 -20.53 -15.16
CA LYS A 156 -6.53 -20.85 -16.30
C LYS A 156 -6.06 -20.22 -17.62
N LEU A 157 -5.38 -19.08 -17.56
CA LEU A 157 -4.87 -18.37 -18.74
C LEU A 157 -3.42 -18.72 -19.07
N SER A 158 -2.69 -19.30 -18.16
CA SER A 158 -1.31 -19.73 -18.32
C SER A 158 -1.13 -21.07 -17.59
N PRO A 159 -1.58 -22.19 -18.22
CA PRO A 159 -1.56 -23.50 -17.57
C PRO A 159 -0.16 -24.05 -17.28
N GLU A 160 0.86 -23.55 -17.95
CA GLU A 160 2.28 -23.91 -17.74
C GLU A 160 3.07 -22.80 -17.04
N GLY A 161 2.35 -21.86 -16.41
CA GLY A 161 2.95 -20.62 -15.89
C GLY A 161 3.24 -19.63 -17.00
N THR A 162 3.77 -18.44 -16.62
CA THR A 162 4.11 -17.40 -17.59
C THR A 162 5.51 -17.55 -18.17
N GLY A 163 6.41 -18.26 -17.48
CA GLY A 163 7.84 -18.29 -17.77
C GLY A 163 8.56 -16.93 -17.58
N LEU A 164 7.83 -15.89 -17.17
CA LEU A 164 8.38 -14.55 -16.97
C LEU A 164 8.97 -14.43 -15.56
N ARG A 165 10.13 -13.76 -15.47
CA ARG A 165 10.74 -13.46 -14.15
C ARG A 165 9.86 -12.51 -13.37
N GLU A 166 9.69 -12.77 -12.07
CA GLU A 166 8.97 -11.90 -11.14
C GLU A 166 9.55 -10.49 -11.11
N PHE A 167 8.68 -9.51 -11.06
CA PHE A 167 9.06 -8.13 -10.79
C PHE A 167 9.59 -8.01 -9.35
N GLN A 168 10.70 -7.31 -9.18
CA GLN A 168 11.39 -7.17 -7.89
C GLN A 168 11.20 -5.74 -7.33
N PRO A 169 10.04 -5.43 -6.72
CA PRO A 169 9.68 -4.05 -6.38
C PRO A 169 10.62 -3.40 -5.36
N MET A 170 11.11 -4.16 -4.39
CA MET A 170 12.05 -3.66 -3.37
C MET A 170 13.38 -3.21 -3.99
N VAL A 171 13.91 -4.04 -4.90
CA VAL A 171 15.17 -3.73 -5.61
C VAL A 171 15.00 -2.53 -6.51
N ILE A 172 13.88 -2.45 -7.22
CA ILE A 172 13.55 -1.34 -8.12
C ILE A 172 13.37 -0.04 -7.34
N ALA A 173 12.66 -0.08 -6.21
CA ALA A 173 12.51 1.08 -5.34
C ALA A 173 13.85 1.61 -4.86
N LEU A 174 14.74 0.72 -4.39
CA LEU A 174 16.08 1.06 -3.93
C LEU A 174 16.91 1.66 -5.06
N ALA A 175 16.96 1.00 -6.20
CA ALA A 175 17.71 1.47 -7.37
C ALA A 175 17.17 2.81 -7.92
N SER A 176 15.89 3.10 -7.69
CA SER A 176 15.23 4.34 -8.11
C SER A 176 15.34 5.47 -7.08
N GLY A 177 16.00 5.23 -5.94
CA GLY A 177 16.30 6.25 -4.93
C GLY A 177 15.25 6.44 -3.84
N ALA A 178 14.33 5.48 -3.64
CA ALA A 178 13.48 5.49 -2.46
C ALA A 178 14.33 5.30 -1.21
N ASN A 179 14.10 6.11 -0.17
CA ASN A 179 14.90 6.13 1.05
C ASN A 179 14.18 5.54 2.27
N PHE A 180 12.90 5.21 2.14
CA PHE A 180 12.18 4.33 3.06
C PHE A 180 11.57 3.17 2.27
N ILE A 181 12.00 1.96 2.55
CA ILE A 181 11.53 0.75 1.87
C ILE A 181 11.30 -0.32 2.94
N ALA A 182 10.09 -0.85 2.98
CA ALA A 182 9.74 -1.90 3.93
C ALA A 182 8.85 -2.96 3.30
N ARG A 183 8.94 -4.19 3.81
CA ARG A 183 7.98 -5.27 3.53
C ARG A 183 7.30 -5.68 4.81
N ALA A 184 6.00 -5.92 4.75
CA ALA A 184 5.19 -6.34 5.87
C ALA A 184 4.19 -7.44 5.47
N PHE A 185 3.48 -7.99 6.43
CA PHE A 185 2.53 -9.06 6.21
C PHE A 185 1.20 -8.78 6.92
N THR A 186 0.09 -9.00 6.25
CA THR A 186 -1.25 -8.78 6.82
C THR A 186 -1.59 -9.71 7.98
N GLY A 187 -0.88 -10.83 8.11
CA GLY A 187 -1.01 -11.75 9.24
C GLY A 187 -0.43 -11.24 10.55
N ASP A 188 0.37 -10.17 10.51
CA ASP A 188 0.85 -9.40 11.67
C ASP A 188 0.30 -7.96 11.63
N PRO A 189 -0.94 -7.74 12.05
CA PRO A 189 -1.58 -6.43 11.94
C PRO A 189 -0.99 -5.36 12.87
N ASN A 190 -0.26 -5.74 13.91
CA ASN A 190 0.40 -4.79 14.81
C ASN A 190 1.75 -4.36 14.23
N GLY A 191 2.58 -5.30 13.80
CA GLY A 191 3.83 -4.99 13.10
C GLY A 191 3.59 -4.19 11.82
N LEU A 192 2.57 -4.56 11.03
CA LEU A 192 2.17 -3.78 9.85
C LEU A 192 1.76 -2.35 10.22
N ALA A 193 1.01 -2.15 11.31
CA ALA A 193 0.62 -0.81 11.75
C ALA A 193 1.85 0.03 12.17
N ASP A 194 2.85 -0.60 12.80
CA ASP A 194 4.09 0.08 13.18
C ASP A 194 4.92 0.48 11.97
N VAL A 195 5.03 -0.41 10.97
CA VAL A 195 5.69 -0.11 9.68
C VAL A 195 4.99 1.05 8.97
N ILE A 196 3.66 1.03 8.87
CA ILE A 196 2.89 2.11 8.23
C ILE A 196 3.11 3.44 8.98
N ALA A 197 3.08 3.42 10.32
CA ALA A 197 3.30 4.64 11.11
C ALA A 197 4.72 5.21 10.92
N GLN A 198 5.73 4.36 10.78
CA GLN A 198 7.09 4.80 10.47
C GLN A 198 7.19 5.36 9.05
N ALA A 199 6.58 4.69 8.06
CA ALA A 199 6.55 5.13 6.68
C ALA A 199 5.90 6.51 6.52
N VAL A 200 4.79 6.76 7.23
CA VAL A 200 4.09 8.05 7.19
C VAL A 200 4.88 9.17 7.87
N ARG A 201 5.66 8.84 8.91
CA ARG A 201 6.52 9.84 9.60
C ARG A 201 7.82 10.11 8.87
N HIS A 202 8.22 9.23 7.98
CA HIS A 202 9.45 9.41 7.22
C HIS A 202 9.32 10.58 6.23
N PRO A 203 10.24 11.55 6.21
CA PRO A 203 10.19 12.66 5.27
C PRO A 203 10.55 12.19 3.85
N GLY A 204 9.68 12.46 2.89
CA GLY A 204 9.85 12.04 1.50
C GLY A 204 9.02 10.80 1.14
N PHE A 205 9.43 10.12 0.08
CA PHE A 205 8.70 8.98 -0.46
C PHE A 205 8.98 7.71 0.33
N SER A 206 7.92 7.14 0.89
CA SER A 206 7.97 5.85 1.58
C SER A 206 7.25 4.78 0.78
N PHE A 207 7.92 3.64 0.60
CA PHE A 207 7.36 2.46 -0.05
C PHE A 207 7.20 1.31 0.94
N VAL A 208 5.98 0.79 1.05
CA VAL A 208 5.64 -0.37 1.88
C VAL A 208 4.96 -1.42 1.02
N GLU A 209 5.64 -2.53 0.78
CA GLU A 209 5.05 -3.72 0.18
C GLU A 209 4.44 -4.59 1.26
N VAL A 210 3.18 -4.95 1.09
CA VAL A 210 2.44 -5.75 2.07
C VAL A 210 2.02 -7.06 1.43
N LEU A 211 2.58 -8.17 1.91
CA LEU A 211 2.11 -9.50 1.52
C LEU A 211 0.66 -9.67 2.00
N SER A 212 -0.28 -9.67 1.06
CA SER A 212 -1.73 -9.64 1.29
C SER A 212 -2.41 -10.81 0.56
N PRO A 213 -2.60 -11.97 1.20
CA PRO A 213 -3.05 -13.19 0.54
C PRO A 213 -4.40 -13.04 -0.18
N CYS A 214 -4.48 -13.54 -1.42
CA CYS A 214 -5.72 -13.72 -2.16
C CYS A 214 -6.25 -15.14 -1.94
N VAL A 215 -7.15 -15.31 -0.99
CA VAL A 215 -7.67 -16.64 -0.61
C VAL A 215 -8.54 -17.30 -1.68
N THR A 216 -9.00 -16.55 -2.68
CA THR A 216 -9.90 -17.03 -3.74
C THR A 216 -9.14 -17.58 -4.94
N PHE A 217 -8.13 -16.85 -5.42
CA PHE A 217 -7.37 -17.21 -6.62
C PHE A 217 -6.00 -17.80 -6.32
N ARG A 218 -5.50 -17.58 -5.10
CA ARG A 218 -4.23 -18.10 -4.58
C ARG A 218 -4.47 -18.80 -3.23
N PRO A 219 -5.27 -19.88 -3.17
CA PRO A 219 -5.64 -20.53 -1.92
C PRO A 219 -4.43 -21.09 -1.14
N GLU A 220 -3.33 -21.40 -1.83
CA GLU A 220 -2.06 -21.83 -1.24
C GLU A 220 -1.41 -20.74 -0.37
N GLN A 221 -1.69 -19.49 -0.61
CA GLN A 221 -1.17 -18.37 0.20
C GLN A 221 -1.67 -18.37 1.64
N LYS A 222 -2.64 -19.22 1.98
CA LYS A 222 -3.02 -19.48 3.39
C LYS A 222 -1.83 -19.96 4.23
N GLU A 223 -0.88 -20.62 3.58
CA GLU A 223 0.34 -21.14 4.23
C GLU A 223 1.35 -20.02 4.57
N TRP A 224 1.21 -18.83 4.00
CA TRP A 224 2.08 -17.69 4.31
C TRP A 224 2.13 -17.38 5.81
N LYS A 225 1.04 -17.62 6.55
CA LYS A 225 1.00 -17.47 8.01
C LYS A 225 2.01 -18.35 8.75
N LYS A 226 2.47 -19.46 8.12
CA LYS A 226 3.42 -20.39 8.72
C LYS A 226 4.86 -20.08 8.34
N ILE A 227 5.08 -19.46 7.17
CA ILE A 227 6.41 -19.26 6.58
C ILE A 227 6.91 -17.83 6.67
N VAL A 228 6.00 -16.84 6.65
CA VAL A 228 6.39 -15.44 6.80
C VAL A 228 6.72 -15.17 8.26
N ARG A 229 7.94 -14.69 8.51
CA ARG A 229 8.42 -14.27 9.83
C ARG A 229 8.48 -12.76 9.87
N SER A 230 7.94 -12.17 10.94
CA SER A 230 8.14 -10.76 11.25
C SER A 230 9.37 -10.65 12.15
N ASP A 231 10.45 -10.14 11.62
CA ASP A 231 11.56 -9.70 12.47
C ASP A 231 11.22 -8.33 13.05
N ALA A 232 11.50 -8.13 14.33
CA ALA A 232 11.38 -6.82 14.92
C ALA A 232 12.27 -5.83 14.14
N LEU A 233 11.71 -4.68 13.77
CA LEU A 233 12.47 -3.59 13.16
C LEU A 233 13.64 -3.24 14.07
N ARG A 234 14.86 -3.52 13.63
CA ARG A 234 16.08 -3.10 14.35
C ARG A 234 16.35 -1.66 13.93
N PRO A 235 16.41 -0.71 14.88
CA PRO A 235 16.90 0.63 14.55
C PRO A 235 18.33 0.48 14.02
N THR A 236 18.60 1.04 12.87
CA THR A 236 19.96 1.22 12.32
C THR A 236 20.59 2.45 12.92
#